data_68f97f48e2c10e27e52f370f88f417ff
#
_entry.id   68f97f48e2c10e27e52f370f88f417ff
#
_cell.length_a   1.000
_cell.length_b   1.000
_cell.length_c   1.000
_cell.angle_alpha   90.00
_cell.angle_beta   90.00
_cell.angle_gamma   90.00
#
_symmetry.space_group_name_H-M   'P 1'
#
loop_
_entity.id
_entity.type
_entity.pdbx_description
1 polymer ?
#
loop_
_entity_poly.entity_id
_entity_poly.type
_entity_poly.pdbx_seq_one_letter_code
_entity_poly.pdbx_strand_id
1 'polypeptide(L)'
;MGGRWRGVDRLIGAGGWAYFAVPAEDRLAAYASAFPFVEVNSTFYAHPDLRTVASWRRRVPASFRFAVRAHRDVSHRFRLRPTPAARASFARTAKIAERLFAVAIVLETPESVRPEPQDVHDLLAAVDLPCPVALEARAFWNRPLPSPLAAVMESDDIADAVDFSRQRPRTASTLAYGRLFGAADGNRWEFTADELAAIKERGEATGAK
;
A
#
# COMPACT_ATOMS: atom_id res chain seq x y z
N MET A 1 8.18 -20.97 12.11
CA MET A 1 9.62 -20.73 11.89
C MET A 1 9.73 -19.44 11.10
N GLY A 2 10.02 -18.32 11.79
CA GLY A 2 10.10 -17.00 11.20
C GLY A 2 11.43 -16.82 10.48
N GLY A 3 11.43 -16.83 9.16
CA GLY A 3 12.58 -16.43 8.36
C GLY A 3 12.83 -14.93 8.56
N ARG A 4 13.92 -14.58 9.25
CA ARG A 4 14.40 -13.20 9.31
C ARG A 4 14.82 -12.77 7.92
N TRP A 5 14.16 -11.76 7.40
CA TRP A 5 14.55 -11.06 6.18
C TRP A 5 15.93 -10.42 6.41
N ARG A 6 16.94 -10.88 5.68
CA ARG A 6 18.28 -10.29 5.70
C ARG A 6 18.44 -9.49 4.41
N GLY A 7 18.33 -8.17 4.49
CA GLY A 7 18.51 -7.24 3.39
C GLY A 7 17.24 -6.44 3.12
N VAL A 8 17.39 -5.22 2.61
CA VAL A 8 16.26 -4.39 2.15
C VAL A 8 15.73 -5.01 0.86
N ASP A 9 14.65 -5.79 0.96
CA ASP A 9 13.96 -6.33 -0.24
C ASP A 9 13.24 -5.20 -0.96
N ARG A 10 13.75 -4.81 -2.13
CA ARG A 10 13.08 -3.83 -2.99
C ARG A 10 12.10 -4.54 -3.89
N LEU A 11 10.83 -4.21 -3.72
CA LEU A 11 9.74 -4.78 -4.52
C LEU A 11 9.23 -3.70 -5.48
N ILE A 12 9.28 -3.99 -6.76
CA ILE A 12 8.76 -3.10 -7.82
C ILE A 12 7.63 -3.81 -8.54
N GLY A 13 6.53 -3.10 -8.75
CA GLY A 13 5.36 -3.62 -9.44
C GLY A 13 4.37 -2.52 -9.76
N ALA A 14 3.16 -2.90 -10.16
CA ALA A 14 2.10 -2.00 -10.56
C ALA A 14 0.87 -2.08 -9.66
N GLY A 15 -0.02 -1.11 -9.80
CA GLY A 15 -1.35 -1.08 -9.19
C GLY A 15 -2.33 -1.96 -9.95
N GLY A 16 -2.19 -3.28 -9.80
CA GLY A 16 -3.00 -4.29 -10.46
C GLY A 16 -2.35 -4.91 -11.70
N TRP A 17 -2.92 -6.03 -12.16
CA TRP A 17 -2.42 -6.80 -13.31
C TRP A 17 -3.37 -6.79 -14.51
N ALA A 18 -4.54 -6.13 -14.40
CA ALA A 18 -5.58 -6.18 -15.43
C ALA A 18 -5.15 -5.54 -16.76
N TYR A 19 -4.27 -4.55 -16.68
CA TYR A 19 -3.75 -3.79 -17.84
C TYR A 19 -2.41 -4.32 -18.36
N PHE A 20 -1.90 -5.42 -17.78
CA PHE A 20 -0.69 -6.03 -18.29
C PHE A 20 -0.99 -6.65 -19.66
N ALA A 21 -0.47 -6.01 -20.69
CA ALA A 21 -0.82 -6.29 -22.09
C ALA A 21 0.00 -7.48 -22.61
N VAL A 22 -0.36 -8.69 -22.21
CA VAL A 22 0.17 -9.92 -22.78
C VAL A 22 -0.97 -10.80 -23.26
N PRO A 23 -0.84 -11.49 -24.39
CA PRO A 23 -1.77 -12.50 -24.82
C PRO A 23 -1.61 -13.74 -23.92
N ALA A 24 -2.28 -13.75 -22.77
CA ALA A 24 -2.23 -14.85 -21.82
C ALA A 24 -3.62 -15.12 -21.25
N GLU A 25 -3.98 -16.39 -21.11
CA GLU A 25 -5.22 -16.81 -20.46
C GLU A 25 -5.21 -16.44 -18.98
N ASP A 26 -4.06 -16.57 -18.31
CA ASP A 26 -3.85 -16.15 -16.92
C ASP A 26 -2.95 -14.92 -16.83
N ARG A 27 -3.57 -13.74 -16.85
CA ARG A 27 -2.84 -12.46 -16.75
C ARG A 27 -2.08 -12.29 -15.44
N LEU A 28 -2.58 -12.85 -14.32
CA LEU A 28 -1.88 -12.75 -13.05
C LEU A 28 -0.61 -13.59 -13.05
N ALA A 29 -0.66 -14.81 -13.56
CA ALA A 29 0.52 -15.65 -13.69
C ALA A 29 1.55 -15.04 -14.65
N ALA A 30 1.11 -14.50 -15.79
CA ALA A 30 1.96 -13.80 -16.74
C ALA A 30 2.60 -12.54 -16.12
N TYR A 31 1.82 -11.75 -15.35
CA TYR A 31 2.35 -10.60 -14.61
C TYR A 31 3.42 -11.04 -13.60
N ALA A 32 3.15 -12.08 -12.83
CA ALA A 32 4.06 -12.60 -11.80
C ALA A 32 5.36 -13.20 -12.35
N SER A 33 5.41 -13.54 -13.64
CA SER A 33 6.66 -13.94 -14.32
C SER A 33 7.56 -12.76 -14.65
N ALA A 34 6.99 -11.54 -14.77
CA ALA A 34 7.72 -10.32 -15.11
C ALA A 34 8.04 -9.43 -13.89
N PHE A 35 7.19 -9.46 -12.85
CA PHE A 35 7.31 -8.60 -11.68
C PHE A 35 7.19 -9.41 -10.39
N PRO A 36 7.97 -9.06 -9.34
CA PRO A 36 7.93 -9.77 -8.06
C PRO A 36 6.79 -9.31 -7.14
N PHE A 37 6.06 -8.25 -7.49
CA PHE A 37 5.14 -7.55 -6.60
C PHE A 37 3.94 -6.96 -7.34
N VAL A 38 2.78 -6.88 -6.65
CA VAL A 38 1.60 -6.15 -7.12
C VAL A 38 0.83 -5.53 -5.95
N GLU A 39 0.31 -4.31 -6.13
CA GLU A 39 -0.74 -3.75 -5.28
C GLU A 39 -2.10 -4.17 -5.83
N VAL A 40 -2.93 -4.84 -5.02
CA VAL A 40 -4.29 -5.26 -5.42
C VAL A 40 -5.24 -4.09 -5.30
N ASN A 41 -5.48 -3.37 -6.41
CA ASN A 41 -6.35 -2.20 -6.43
C ASN A 41 -7.85 -2.51 -6.49
N SER A 42 -8.24 -3.68 -6.97
CA SER A 42 -9.65 -4.08 -7.06
C SER A 42 -10.34 -4.14 -5.70
N THR A 43 -9.60 -4.41 -4.62
CA THR A 43 -10.09 -4.42 -3.24
C THR A 43 -10.57 -3.06 -2.73
N PHE A 44 -10.13 -1.98 -3.36
CA PHE A 44 -10.63 -0.65 -3.09
C PHE A 44 -12.11 -0.47 -3.46
N TYR A 45 -12.57 -1.15 -4.50
CA TYR A 45 -13.93 -1.04 -5.01
C TYR A 45 -14.87 -2.10 -4.46
N ALA A 46 -14.36 -3.30 -4.18
CA ALA A 46 -15.15 -4.42 -3.68
C ALA A 46 -14.27 -5.37 -2.86
N HIS A 47 -14.83 -5.99 -1.82
CA HIS A 47 -14.18 -7.09 -1.12
C HIS A 47 -14.43 -8.38 -1.91
N PRO A 48 -13.40 -8.97 -2.52
CA PRO A 48 -13.54 -10.26 -3.21
C PRO A 48 -13.85 -11.38 -2.21
N ASP A 49 -14.49 -12.44 -2.69
CA ASP A 49 -14.62 -13.67 -1.94
C ASP A 49 -13.24 -14.27 -1.61
N LEU A 50 -13.09 -14.81 -0.40
CA LEU A 50 -11.81 -15.37 0.05
C LEU A 50 -11.35 -16.59 -0.78
N ARG A 51 -12.28 -17.29 -1.48
CA ARG A 51 -11.92 -18.34 -2.43
C ARG A 51 -11.22 -17.76 -3.67
N THR A 52 -11.71 -16.63 -4.16
CA THR A 52 -11.08 -15.86 -5.25
C THR A 52 -9.69 -15.39 -4.82
N VAL A 53 -9.57 -14.81 -3.62
CA VAL A 53 -8.28 -14.37 -3.06
C VAL A 53 -7.30 -15.55 -2.95
N ALA A 54 -7.75 -16.69 -2.43
CA ALA A 54 -6.94 -17.90 -2.35
C ALA A 54 -6.52 -18.43 -3.75
N SER A 55 -7.40 -18.26 -4.75
CA SER A 55 -7.06 -18.58 -6.15
C SER A 55 -5.93 -17.70 -6.67
N TRP A 56 -5.93 -16.39 -6.39
CA TRP A 56 -4.83 -15.50 -6.76
C TRP A 56 -3.50 -15.96 -6.17
N ARG A 57 -3.47 -16.29 -4.85
CA ARG A 57 -2.25 -16.74 -4.18
C ARG A 57 -1.67 -18.03 -4.80
N ARG A 58 -2.54 -18.97 -5.21
CA ARG A 58 -2.10 -20.25 -5.82
C ARG A 58 -1.54 -20.11 -7.22
N ARG A 59 -1.90 -19.06 -7.96
CA ARG A 59 -1.50 -18.84 -9.36
C ARG A 59 -0.16 -18.14 -9.52
N VAL A 60 0.49 -17.77 -8.43
CA VAL A 60 1.77 -17.07 -8.45
C VAL A 60 2.80 -17.76 -7.55
N PRO A 61 4.10 -17.63 -7.83
CA PRO A 61 5.15 -18.22 -7.01
C PRO A 61 5.09 -17.82 -5.53
N ALA A 62 5.62 -18.65 -4.63
CA ALA A 62 5.69 -18.33 -3.20
C ALA A 62 6.53 -17.07 -2.91
N SER A 63 7.48 -16.74 -3.78
CA SER A 63 8.29 -15.52 -3.71
C SER A 63 7.55 -14.26 -4.13
N PHE A 64 6.43 -14.37 -4.84
CA PHE A 64 5.64 -13.22 -5.28
C PHE A 64 4.94 -12.54 -4.10
N ARG A 65 4.97 -11.20 -4.07
CA ARG A 65 4.43 -10.39 -2.98
C ARG A 65 3.22 -9.60 -3.41
N PHE A 66 2.29 -9.43 -2.46
CA PHE A 66 1.09 -8.62 -2.63
C PHE A 66 1.10 -7.47 -1.62
N ALA A 67 0.63 -6.29 -2.02
CA ALA A 67 0.02 -5.33 -1.12
C ALA A 67 -1.48 -5.28 -1.39
N VAL A 68 -2.27 -4.90 -0.40
CA VAL A 68 -3.73 -4.83 -0.51
C VAL A 68 -4.19 -3.40 -0.26
N ARG A 69 -4.84 -2.78 -1.23
CA ARG A 69 -5.46 -1.46 -1.02
C ARG A 69 -6.75 -1.63 -0.24
N ALA A 70 -6.88 -0.93 0.87
CA ALA A 70 -8.06 -0.97 1.71
C ALA A 70 -9.30 -0.47 0.95
N HIS A 71 -10.46 -1.04 1.29
CA HIS A 71 -11.72 -0.67 0.66
C HIS A 71 -12.04 0.81 0.90
N ARG A 72 -12.56 1.49 -0.13
CA ARG A 72 -12.86 2.94 -0.11
C ARG A 72 -13.79 3.36 1.03
N ASP A 73 -14.63 2.46 1.54
CA ASP A 73 -15.48 2.78 2.68
C ASP A 73 -14.66 3.21 3.89
N VAL A 74 -13.50 2.57 4.14
CA VAL A 74 -12.64 2.89 5.28
C VAL A 74 -12.14 4.34 5.21
N SER A 75 -11.57 4.71 4.09
CA SER A 75 -10.86 6.00 3.93
C SER A 75 -11.70 7.11 3.33
N HIS A 76 -12.60 6.81 2.38
CA HIS A 76 -13.41 7.82 1.67
C HIS A 76 -14.76 8.05 2.34
N ARG A 77 -15.52 6.98 2.62
CA ARG A 77 -16.86 7.09 3.20
C ARG A 77 -16.79 7.41 4.69
N PHE A 78 -16.04 6.60 5.46
CA PHE A 78 -15.93 6.74 6.91
C PHE A 78 -14.77 7.65 7.34
N ARG A 79 -13.91 8.10 6.41
CA ARG A 79 -12.84 9.09 6.63
C ARG A 79 -11.87 8.68 7.74
N LEU A 80 -11.57 7.39 7.82
CA LEU A 80 -10.75 6.71 8.85
C LEU A 80 -11.35 6.75 10.26
N ARG A 81 -12.60 7.23 10.45
CA ARG A 81 -13.25 7.20 11.76
C ARG A 81 -13.52 5.76 12.17
N PRO A 82 -13.25 5.37 13.44
CA PRO A 82 -13.35 4.00 13.91
C PRO A 82 -14.80 3.56 14.19
N THR A 83 -15.72 3.84 13.27
CA THR A 83 -17.13 3.39 13.36
C THR A 83 -17.22 1.86 13.25
N PRO A 84 -18.27 1.22 13.79
CA PRO A 84 -18.46 -0.23 13.63
C PRO A 84 -18.39 -0.69 12.17
N ALA A 85 -18.95 0.09 11.24
CA ALA A 85 -18.92 -0.22 9.81
C ALA A 85 -17.52 -0.05 9.18
N ALA A 86 -16.76 0.98 9.59
CA ALA A 86 -15.37 1.15 9.16
C ALA A 86 -14.48 0.00 9.65
N ARG A 87 -14.59 -0.36 10.93
CA ARG A 87 -13.87 -1.50 11.53
C ARG A 87 -14.20 -2.80 10.82
N ALA A 88 -15.48 -3.07 10.55
CA ALA A 88 -15.90 -4.27 9.82
C ALA A 88 -15.34 -4.32 8.39
N SER A 89 -15.33 -3.19 7.67
CA SER A 89 -14.75 -3.09 6.33
C SER A 89 -13.23 -3.28 6.37
N PHE A 90 -12.55 -2.70 7.35
CA PHE A 90 -11.11 -2.82 7.51
C PHE A 90 -10.69 -4.24 7.91
N ALA A 91 -11.44 -4.88 8.81
CA ALA A 91 -11.22 -6.29 9.17
C ALA A 91 -11.37 -7.24 7.97
N ARG A 92 -12.28 -6.96 7.02
CA ARG A 92 -12.36 -7.72 5.76
C ARG A 92 -11.12 -7.51 4.90
N THR A 93 -10.59 -6.29 4.83
CA THR A 93 -9.33 -6.00 4.13
C THR A 93 -8.16 -6.76 4.79
N ALA A 94 -8.08 -6.78 6.13
CA ALA A 94 -7.07 -7.53 6.87
C ALA A 94 -7.12 -9.03 6.57
N LYS A 95 -8.31 -9.65 6.51
CA LYS A 95 -8.48 -11.06 6.12
C LYS A 95 -8.03 -11.35 4.68
N ILE A 96 -8.23 -10.41 3.75
CA ILE A 96 -7.73 -10.53 2.39
C ILE A 96 -6.20 -10.48 2.39
N ALA A 97 -5.61 -9.52 3.13
CA ALA A 97 -4.17 -9.38 3.26
C ALA A 97 -3.53 -10.63 3.88
N GLU A 98 -4.12 -11.17 4.94
CA GLU A 98 -3.71 -12.44 5.57
C GLU A 98 -3.70 -13.59 4.56
N ARG A 99 -4.77 -13.74 3.78
CA ARG A 99 -4.92 -14.82 2.80
C ARG A 99 -3.92 -14.74 1.64
N LEU A 100 -3.48 -13.54 1.31
CA LEU A 100 -2.46 -13.28 0.28
C LEU A 100 -1.03 -13.35 0.82
N PHE A 101 -0.85 -13.42 2.15
CA PHE A 101 0.45 -13.16 2.79
C PHE A 101 1.01 -11.81 2.34
N ALA A 102 0.14 -10.79 2.37
CA ALA A 102 0.49 -9.47 1.91
C ALA A 102 1.59 -8.83 2.75
N VAL A 103 2.43 -8.02 2.12
CA VAL A 103 3.52 -7.30 2.78
C VAL A 103 3.10 -5.93 3.27
N ALA A 104 1.95 -5.41 2.80
CA ALA A 104 1.39 -4.15 3.26
C ALA A 104 -0.12 -4.07 3.01
N ILE A 105 -0.82 -3.28 3.85
CA ILE A 105 -2.15 -2.75 3.58
C ILE A 105 -2.02 -1.25 3.30
N VAL A 106 -2.58 -0.78 2.18
CA VAL A 106 -2.50 0.63 1.78
C VAL A 106 -3.83 1.32 2.07
N LEU A 107 -3.80 2.30 2.96
CA LEU A 107 -4.90 3.23 3.23
C LEU A 107 -4.67 4.50 2.40
N GLU A 108 -5.51 4.75 1.41
CA GLU A 108 -5.47 5.99 0.63
C GLU A 108 -6.65 6.86 1.00
N THR A 109 -6.41 8.10 1.42
CA THR A 109 -7.47 9.09 1.65
C THR A 109 -7.58 10.05 0.47
N PRO A 110 -8.78 10.55 0.13
CA PRO A 110 -8.91 11.63 -0.83
C PRO A 110 -8.38 12.95 -0.25
N GLU A 111 -8.09 13.93 -1.09
CA GLU A 111 -7.60 15.25 -0.68
C GLU A 111 -8.55 15.99 0.28
N SER A 112 -9.84 15.69 0.21
CA SER A 112 -10.87 16.26 1.08
C SER A 112 -10.89 15.68 2.50
N VAL A 113 -10.14 14.61 2.76
CA VAL A 113 -10.07 13.96 4.08
C VAL A 113 -8.74 14.29 4.75
N ARG A 114 -8.83 14.94 5.90
CA ARG A 114 -7.70 15.14 6.81
C ARG A 114 -7.82 14.08 7.90
N PRO A 115 -6.91 13.09 7.94
CA PRO A 115 -6.92 12.08 9.00
C PRO A 115 -6.76 12.73 10.38
N GLU A 116 -7.66 12.40 11.30
CA GLU A 116 -7.52 12.75 12.71
C GLU A 116 -6.62 11.71 13.39
N PRO A 117 -5.57 12.13 14.13
CA PRO A 117 -4.58 11.21 14.68
C PRO A 117 -5.19 10.10 15.54
N GLN A 118 -6.09 10.46 16.46
CA GLN A 118 -6.74 9.50 17.35
C GLN A 118 -7.64 8.51 16.59
N ASP A 119 -8.38 9.00 15.57
CA ASP A 119 -9.22 8.14 14.73
C ASP A 119 -8.37 7.09 13.98
N VAL A 120 -7.18 7.48 13.50
CA VAL A 120 -6.23 6.55 12.82
C VAL A 120 -5.76 5.50 13.80
N HIS A 121 -5.26 5.90 14.97
CA HIS A 121 -4.83 4.98 16.03
C HIS A 121 -5.95 3.99 16.40
N ASP A 122 -7.12 4.48 16.75
CA ASP A 122 -8.25 3.67 17.20
C ASP A 122 -8.79 2.71 16.12
N LEU A 123 -8.71 3.12 14.85
CA LEU A 123 -9.10 2.26 13.72
C LEU A 123 -8.13 1.09 13.55
N LEU A 124 -6.83 1.35 13.62
CA LEU A 124 -5.81 0.30 13.48
C LEU A 124 -5.81 -0.62 14.70
N ALA A 125 -5.87 -0.08 15.90
CA ALA A 125 -5.91 -0.84 17.15
C ALA A 125 -7.14 -1.77 17.26
N ALA A 126 -8.22 -1.45 16.53
CA ALA A 126 -9.45 -2.24 16.56
C ALA A 126 -9.44 -3.48 15.63
N VAL A 127 -8.38 -3.69 14.86
CA VAL A 127 -8.29 -4.76 13.84
C VAL A 127 -6.97 -5.51 14.00
N ASP A 128 -7.03 -6.83 14.02
CA ASP A 128 -5.82 -7.66 13.96
C ASP A 128 -5.21 -7.59 12.56
N LEU A 129 -4.06 -6.92 12.45
CA LEU A 129 -3.40 -6.60 11.19
C LEU A 129 -2.30 -7.64 10.91
N PRO A 130 -2.36 -8.36 9.77
CA PRO A 130 -1.39 -9.40 9.42
C PRO A 130 -0.06 -8.85 8.90
N CYS A 131 0.01 -7.56 8.59
CA CYS A 131 1.18 -6.90 8.00
C CYS A 131 1.14 -5.38 8.27
N PRO A 132 2.25 -4.64 8.06
CA PRO A 132 2.31 -3.20 8.19
C PRO A 132 1.26 -2.45 7.35
N VAL A 133 0.94 -1.23 7.81
CA VAL A 133 0.02 -0.32 7.11
C VAL A 133 0.81 0.84 6.51
N ALA A 134 0.46 1.21 5.29
CA ALA A 134 0.93 2.43 4.63
C ALA A 134 -0.24 3.40 4.44
N LEU A 135 -0.09 4.65 4.91
CA LEU A 135 -1.10 5.69 4.81
C LEU A 135 -0.70 6.72 3.75
N GLU A 136 -1.48 6.82 2.67
CA GLU A 136 -1.38 7.88 1.69
C GLU A 136 -2.37 9.00 2.03
N ALA A 137 -1.92 9.98 2.82
CA ALA A 137 -2.71 11.12 3.25
C ALA A 137 -2.68 12.25 2.21
N ARG A 138 -3.51 12.15 1.15
CA ARG A 138 -3.48 13.07 -0.01
C ARG A 138 -3.78 14.52 0.32
N ALA A 139 -4.51 14.81 1.40
CA ALA A 139 -4.71 16.18 1.88
C ALA A 139 -3.40 16.91 2.20
N PHE A 140 -2.30 16.16 2.40
CA PHE A 140 -0.97 16.68 2.72
C PHE A 140 0.08 16.37 1.63
N TRP A 141 -0.34 16.11 0.40
CA TRP A 141 0.60 15.98 -0.71
C TRP A 141 1.41 17.26 -0.91
N ASN A 142 2.74 17.10 -1.03
CA ASN A 142 3.70 18.19 -1.15
C ASN A 142 3.61 19.22 0.01
N ARG A 143 3.13 18.79 1.19
CA ARG A 143 3.01 19.59 2.40
C ARG A 143 3.52 18.80 3.61
N PRO A 144 3.97 19.47 4.67
CA PRO A 144 4.27 18.80 5.93
C PRO A 144 3.03 18.06 6.49
N LEU A 145 3.27 16.92 7.14
CA LEU A 145 2.24 16.32 7.98
C LEU A 145 2.05 17.15 9.25
N PRO A 146 0.82 17.28 9.78
CA PRO A 146 0.62 17.79 11.12
C PRO A 146 1.40 16.97 12.15
N SER A 147 2.11 17.63 13.07
CA SER A 147 2.94 16.94 14.06
C SER A 147 2.20 15.86 14.86
N PRO A 148 0.93 16.04 15.29
CA PRO A 148 0.20 14.97 15.97
C PRO A 148 -0.05 13.74 15.09
N LEU A 149 -0.31 13.94 13.80
CA LEU A 149 -0.50 12.82 12.85
C LEU A 149 0.83 12.10 12.62
N ALA A 150 1.91 12.85 12.43
CA ALA A 150 3.24 12.25 12.26
C ALA A 150 3.64 11.42 13.49
N ALA A 151 3.39 11.92 14.71
CA ALA A 151 3.68 11.20 15.94
C ALA A 151 2.90 9.89 16.07
N VAL A 152 1.61 9.85 15.70
CA VAL A 152 0.81 8.62 15.69
C VAL A 152 1.33 7.66 14.62
N MET A 153 1.66 8.15 13.42
CA MET A 153 2.21 7.29 12.37
C MET A 153 3.53 6.63 12.79
N GLU A 154 4.40 7.35 13.48
CA GLU A 154 5.66 6.80 14.00
C GLU A 154 5.43 5.83 15.17
N SER A 155 4.54 6.15 16.12
CA SER A 155 4.26 5.28 17.28
C SER A 155 3.61 3.96 16.88
N ASP A 156 2.75 3.97 15.87
CA ASP A 156 2.01 2.80 15.40
C ASP A 156 2.69 2.11 14.20
N ASP A 157 3.93 2.52 13.86
CA ASP A 157 4.71 2.03 12.72
C ASP A 157 3.96 2.07 11.39
N ILE A 158 3.24 3.19 11.14
CA ILE A 158 2.50 3.43 9.90
C ILE A 158 3.44 4.09 8.88
N ALA A 159 3.67 3.44 7.75
CA ALA A 159 4.47 4.01 6.68
C ALA A 159 3.78 5.22 6.03
N ASP A 160 4.51 6.30 5.83
CA ASP A 160 4.06 7.44 5.03
C ASP A 160 4.17 7.07 3.53
N ALA A 161 3.03 6.70 2.93
CA ALA A 161 2.97 6.37 1.52
C ALA A 161 3.00 7.63 0.67
N VAL A 162 4.06 7.80 -0.10
CA VAL A 162 4.31 9.00 -0.91
C VAL A 162 4.75 8.66 -2.32
N ASP A 163 4.72 9.66 -3.20
CA ASP A 163 5.36 9.55 -4.51
C ASP A 163 6.86 9.87 -4.41
N PHE A 164 7.70 8.83 -4.45
CA PHE A 164 9.16 8.98 -4.40
C PHE A 164 9.75 9.76 -5.58
N SER A 165 9.00 9.98 -6.65
CA SER A 165 9.46 10.88 -7.71
C SER A 165 9.44 12.35 -7.27
N ARG A 166 8.66 12.68 -6.23
CA ARG A 166 8.38 14.05 -5.78
C ARG A 166 8.89 14.36 -4.38
N GLN A 167 8.75 13.42 -3.43
CA GLN A 167 9.07 13.67 -2.03
C GLN A 167 9.61 12.43 -1.32
N ARG A 168 10.25 12.64 -0.17
CA ARG A 168 10.65 11.59 0.77
C ARG A 168 9.53 11.35 1.77
N PRO A 169 9.42 10.14 2.36
CA PRO A 169 8.58 9.92 3.54
C PRO A 169 8.91 10.93 4.64
N ARG A 170 7.87 11.39 5.32
CA ARG A 170 7.95 12.44 6.36
C ARG A 170 8.00 11.87 7.78
N THR A 171 7.81 10.54 7.92
CA THR A 171 7.85 9.79 9.17
C THR A 171 8.75 8.58 9.03
N ALA A 172 9.32 8.13 10.16
CA ALA A 172 10.07 6.88 10.22
C ALA A 172 9.13 5.69 10.35
N SER A 173 9.42 4.58 9.66
CA SER A 173 8.68 3.32 9.76
C SER A 173 9.57 2.16 9.32
N THR A 174 9.23 0.94 9.76
CA THR A 174 9.89 -0.30 9.30
C THR A 174 9.59 -0.63 7.84
N LEU A 175 8.57 -0.02 7.25
CA LEU A 175 8.18 -0.14 5.84
C LEU A 175 8.39 1.20 5.10
N ALA A 176 9.02 1.18 3.93
CA ALA A 176 8.95 2.26 2.96
C ALA A 176 7.97 1.89 1.85
N TYR A 177 6.97 2.73 1.60
CA TYR A 177 5.97 2.49 0.56
C TYR A 177 5.86 3.68 -0.39
N GLY A 178 6.13 3.46 -1.67
CA GLY A 178 6.04 4.49 -2.71
C GLY A 178 5.03 4.16 -3.80
N ARG A 179 4.28 5.16 -4.23
CA ARG A 179 3.38 5.07 -5.39
C ARG A 179 3.79 6.13 -6.41
N LEU A 180 4.34 5.71 -7.54
CA LEU A 180 4.89 6.61 -8.56
C LEU A 180 3.79 6.98 -9.57
N PHE A 181 3.51 8.27 -9.70
CA PHE A 181 2.53 8.78 -10.66
C PHE A 181 3.20 9.53 -11.83
N GLY A 182 4.40 10.05 -11.63
CA GLY A 182 5.09 10.88 -12.61
C GLY A 182 4.44 12.26 -12.82
N ALA A 183 4.85 12.96 -13.86
CA ALA A 183 4.40 14.34 -14.14
C ALA A 183 3.26 14.42 -15.15
N ALA A 184 3.01 13.35 -15.93
CA ALA A 184 1.94 13.34 -16.93
C ALA A 184 0.64 12.77 -16.37
N ASP A 185 -0.49 13.21 -16.92
CA ASP A 185 -1.82 12.68 -16.60
C ASP A 185 -1.95 11.21 -17.02
N GLY A 186 -2.76 10.46 -16.26
CA GLY A 186 -3.14 9.09 -16.61
C GLY A 186 -2.02 8.05 -16.47
N ASN A 187 -1.03 8.27 -15.61
CA ASN A 187 0.08 7.32 -15.35
C ASN A 187 0.86 6.94 -16.62
N ARG A 188 1.08 7.88 -17.53
CA ARG A 188 1.81 7.70 -18.80
C ARG A 188 3.23 8.25 -18.75
N TRP A 189 3.71 8.65 -17.58
CA TRP A 189 5.05 9.19 -17.42
C TRP A 189 6.11 8.09 -17.57
N GLU A 190 7.07 8.33 -18.46
CA GLU A 190 8.27 7.51 -18.59
C GLU A 190 9.40 8.21 -17.83
N PHE A 191 9.86 7.56 -16.75
CA PHE A 191 10.93 8.10 -15.92
C PHE A 191 12.28 7.98 -16.63
N THR A 192 13.03 9.08 -16.64
CA THR A 192 14.44 9.08 -17.11
C THR A 192 15.35 8.32 -16.14
N ALA A 193 16.56 7.99 -16.57
CA ALA A 193 17.54 7.32 -15.72
C ALA A 193 17.88 8.13 -14.45
N ASP A 194 17.98 9.46 -14.56
CA ASP A 194 18.26 10.35 -13.43
C ASP A 194 17.09 10.41 -12.44
N GLU A 195 15.84 10.45 -12.95
CA GLU A 195 14.64 10.37 -12.09
C GLU A 195 14.57 9.03 -11.36
N LEU A 196 14.86 7.91 -12.03
CA LEU A 196 14.91 6.58 -11.40
C LEU A 196 16.01 6.49 -10.33
N ALA A 197 17.17 7.09 -10.56
CA ALA A 197 18.25 7.17 -9.58
C ALA A 197 17.81 7.97 -8.34
N ALA A 198 17.15 9.11 -8.54
CA ALA A 198 16.63 9.95 -7.46
C ALA A 198 15.48 9.24 -6.67
N ILE A 199 14.60 8.51 -7.36
CA ILE A 199 13.54 7.69 -6.74
C ILE A 199 14.17 6.62 -5.84
N LYS A 200 15.18 5.92 -6.36
CA LYS A 200 15.91 4.89 -5.61
C LYS A 200 16.54 5.48 -4.34
N GLU A 201 17.28 6.59 -4.48
CA GLU A 201 17.91 7.27 -3.35
C GLU A 201 16.88 7.67 -2.27
N ARG A 202 15.72 8.24 -2.67
CA ARG A 202 14.67 8.62 -1.74
C ARG A 202 14.06 7.42 -1.01
N GLY A 203 13.86 6.31 -1.71
CA GLY A 203 13.37 5.07 -1.11
C GLY A 203 14.36 4.44 -0.13
N GLU A 204 15.67 4.49 -0.43
CA GLU A 204 16.73 3.97 0.44
C GLU A 204 16.97 4.82 1.68
N ALA A 205 16.77 6.13 1.58
CA ALA A 205 16.99 7.06 2.68
C ALA A 205 15.92 6.98 3.79
N THR A 206 14.89 6.13 3.64
CA THR A 206 13.80 6.02 4.62
C THR A 206 14.19 5.34 5.92
N GLY A 207 15.33 4.65 5.96
CA GLY A 207 15.75 3.86 7.12
C GLY A 207 14.86 2.63 7.39
N ALA A 208 13.97 2.28 6.47
CA ALA A 208 13.18 1.05 6.55
C ALA A 208 14.12 -0.16 6.67
N LYS A 209 13.86 -1.01 7.65
CA LYS A 209 14.71 -2.17 8.02
C LYS A 209 14.22 -3.46 7.40
#